data_52abb504b2013d0908f2dc4401234fc4
#
_entry.id   52abb504b2013d0908f2dc4401234fc4
#
_cell.length_a   1.000
_cell.length_b   1.000
_cell.length_c   1.000
_cell.angle_alpha   90.00
_cell.angle_beta   90.00
_cell.angle_gamma   90.00
#
_symmetry.space_group_name_H-M   'P 1'
#
loop_
_entity.id
_entity.type
_entity.pdbx_description
1 polymer ?
#
loop_
_entity_poly.entity_id
_entity_poly.type
_entity_poly.pdbx_seq_one_letter_code
_entity_poly.pdbx_strand_id
1 'polypeptide(L)'
;MSSRQLLAILYRYMAQDKYSAVWVSHSSMGDFLKCPRLYYLHNMYKSPKTGHKVSIVSPHMSLGIAVHEVLEGLAEYPANERLDRDLRARFEEAWLKVTGKKGGFTSDEEEEEFKLRGKDMINTVIKDPRFLKNKCIKLKRDTMPCNFYISE
;
A
#
# COMPACT_ATOMS: atom_id res chain seq x y z
N MET A 1 -0.32 -36.19 9.53
CA MET A 1 -1.54 -35.34 9.40
C MET A 1 -2.57 -36.13 8.64
N SER A 2 -3.77 -36.32 9.20
CA SER A 2 -4.86 -37.04 8.52
C SER A 2 -5.40 -36.25 7.35
N SER A 3 -5.84 -36.95 6.27
CA SER A 3 -6.47 -36.32 5.10
C SER A 3 -7.67 -35.44 5.47
N ARG A 4 -8.35 -35.74 6.58
CA ARG A 4 -9.44 -34.92 7.13
C ARG A 4 -8.95 -33.58 7.71
N GLN A 5 -7.74 -33.53 8.28
CA GLN A 5 -7.15 -32.28 8.78
C GLN A 5 -6.67 -31.37 7.63
N LEU A 6 -6.14 -31.95 6.56
CA LEU A 6 -5.80 -31.21 5.34
C LEU A 6 -7.03 -30.61 4.66
N LEU A 7 -8.11 -31.40 4.55
CA LEU A 7 -9.39 -30.93 4.02
C LEU A 7 -10.00 -29.80 4.88
N ALA A 8 -9.94 -29.91 6.22
CA ALA A 8 -10.45 -28.86 7.10
C ALA A 8 -9.64 -27.57 7.02
N ILE A 9 -8.32 -27.67 6.82
CA ILE A 9 -7.45 -26.50 6.60
C ILE A 9 -7.74 -25.87 5.24
N LEU A 10 -7.88 -26.66 4.18
CA LEU A 10 -8.28 -26.18 2.86
C LEU A 10 -9.68 -25.54 2.88
N TYR A 11 -10.65 -26.15 3.56
CA TYR A 11 -11.99 -25.60 3.70
C TYR A 11 -12.00 -24.27 4.49
N ARG A 12 -11.16 -24.14 5.52
CA ARG A 12 -11.03 -22.89 6.28
C ARG A 12 -10.37 -21.78 5.49
N TYR A 13 -9.49 -22.11 4.54
CA TYR A 13 -8.92 -21.16 3.58
C TYR A 13 -9.90 -20.77 2.46
N MET A 14 -10.79 -21.67 2.08
CA MET A 14 -11.81 -21.44 1.03
C MET A 14 -13.08 -20.74 1.57
N ALA A 15 -13.31 -20.79 2.89
CA ALA A 15 -14.52 -20.24 3.51
C ALA A 15 -14.53 -18.70 3.67
N GLN A 16 -13.51 -18.00 3.21
CA GLN A 16 -13.46 -16.53 3.28
C GLN A 16 -14.09 -15.82 2.07
N ASP A 17 -14.39 -16.53 1.00
CA ASP A 17 -15.05 -15.96 -0.16
C ASP A 17 -16.30 -16.79 -0.49
N LYS A 18 -17.45 -16.12 -0.52
CA LYS A 18 -18.76 -16.71 -0.86
C LYS A 18 -18.75 -17.41 -2.24
N TYR A 19 -17.85 -17.03 -3.12
CA TYR A 19 -17.80 -17.49 -4.50
C TYR A 19 -16.57 -18.34 -4.82
N SER A 20 -15.72 -18.63 -3.79
CA SER A 20 -14.48 -19.41 -3.98
C SER A 20 -13.56 -18.85 -5.08
N ALA A 21 -13.62 -17.54 -5.31
CA ALA A 21 -12.87 -16.88 -6.36
C ALA A 21 -11.39 -16.74 -6.00
N VAL A 22 -10.52 -16.83 -7.00
CA VAL A 22 -9.11 -16.50 -6.85
C VAL A 22 -8.95 -14.99 -6.90
N TRP A 23 -8.41 -14.43 -5.82
CA TRP A 23 -8.15 -12.99 -5.73
C TRP A 23 -6.92 -12.62 -6.54
N VAL A 24 -7.11 -11.78 -7.53
CA VAL A 24 -6.05 -11.33 -8.44
C VAL A 24 -6.03 -9.80 -8.46
N SER A 25 -4.85 -9.22 -8.30
CA SER A 25 -4.58 -7.80 -8.55
C SER A 25 -3.65 -7.66 -9.75
N HIS A 26 -3.58 -6.48 -10.35
CA HIS A 26 -2.64 -6.20 -11.43
C HIS A 26 -1.18 -6.53 -11.04
N SER A 27 -0.77 -6.16 -9.82
CA SER A 27 0.57 -6.46 -9.32
C SER A 27 0.80 -7.95 -9.11
N SER A 28 -0.17 -8.67 -8.51
CA SER A 28 -0.04 -10.10 -8.28
C SER A 28 -0.01 -10.92 -9.59
N MET A 29 -0.76 -10.48 -10.60
CA MET A 29 -0.70 -11.06 -11.94
C MET A 29 0.67 -10.80 -12.59
N GLY A 30 1.19 -9.58 -12.46
CA GLY A 30 2.54 -9.24 -12.92
C GLY A 30 3.64 -10.11 -12.27
N ASP A 31 3.53 -10.37 -10.97
CA ASP A 31 4.44 -11.26 -10.27
C ASP A 31 4.37 -12.70 -10.81
N PHE A 32 3.16 -13.21 -11.06
CA PHE A 32 2.96 -14.56 -11.60
C PHE A 32 3.54 -14.71 -13.01
N LEU A 33 3.30 -13.74 -13.87
CA LEU A 33 3.81 -13.73 -15.25
C LEU A 33 5.33 -13.64 -15.31
N LYS A 34 5.95 -12.90 -14.37
CA LYS A 34 7.41 -12.84 -14.25
C LYS A 34 7.99 -14.14 -13.73
N CYS A 35 7.42 -14.66 -12.66
CA CYS A 35 7.88 -15.89 -12.01
C CYS A 35 6.80 -16.41 -11.04
N PRO A 36 6.23 -17.62 -11.23
CA PRO A 36 5.24 -18.19 -10.32
C PRO A 36 5.72 -18.30 -8.87
N ARG A 37 7.04 -18.53 -8.65
CA ARG A 37 7.64 -18.55 -7.31
C ARG A 37 7.63 -17.17 -6.66
N LEU A 38 7.85 -16.10 -7.43
CA LEU A 38 7.74 -14.73 -6.96
C LEU A 38 6.30 -14.44 -6.48
N TYR A 39 5.30 -14.82 -7.29
CA TYR A 39 3.91 -14.72 -6.91
C TYR A 39 3.63 -15.44 -5.58
N TYR A 40 4.08 -16.69 -5.45
CA TYR A 40 3.89 -17.45 -4.23
C TYR A 40 4.49 -16.75 -3.01
N LEU A 41 5.75 -16.29 -3.10
CA LEU A 41 6.45 -15.65 -2.00
C LEU A 41 5.82 -14.30 -1.60
N HIS A 42 5.41 -13.48 -2.57
CA HIS A 42 4.82 -12.17 -2.30
C HIS A 42 3.36 -12.23 -1.85
N ASN A 43 2.57 -13.17 -2.41
CA ASN A 43 1.12 -13.13 -2.25
C ASN A 43 0.57 -14.23 -1.33
N MET A 44 1.19 -15.41 -1.30
CA MET A 44 0.68 -16.58 -0.61
C MET A 44 1.49 -16.95 0.64
N TYR A 45 2.81 -16.81 0.57
CA TYR A 45 3.70 -17.27 1.65
C TYR A 45 3.51 -16.42 2.91
N LYS A 46 3.43 -17.12 4.04
CA LYS A 46 3.46 -16.52 5.38
C LYS A 46 4.56 -17.20 6.18
N SER A 47 5.31 -16.42 6.95
CA SER A 47 6.34 -16.93 7.84
C SER A 47 5.73 -17.92 8.83
N PRO A 48 6.25 -19.16 8.96
CA PRO A 48 5.74 -20.12 9.94
C PRO A 48 5.89 -19.66 11.39
N LYS A 49 6.86 -18.77 11.65
CA LYS A 49 7.13 -18.22 12.99
C LYS A 49 6.16 -17.12 13.41
N THR A 50 5.78 -16.25 12.48
CA THR A 50 5.00 -15.05 12.79
C THR A 50 3.58 -15.08 12.23
N GLY A 51 3.27 -15.98 11.30
CA GLY A 51 2.01 -16.02 10.57
C GLY A 51 1.77 -14.85 9.59
N HIS A 52 2.72 -13.90 9.52
CA HIS A 52 2.62 -12.73 8.65
C HIS A 52 3.31 -12.95 7.31
N LYS A 53 2.84 -12.24 6.29
CA LYS A 53 3.53 -12.17 4.99
C LYS A 53 4.90 -11.53 5.18
N VAL A 54 5.88 -12.00 4.43
CA VAL A 54 7.20 -11.35 4.37
C VAL A 54 7.08 -10.14 3.46
N SER A 55 7.26 -8.96 4.03
CA SER A 55 7.31 -7.70 3.29
C SER A 55 8.76 -7.22 3.23
N ILE A 56 9.26 -6.98 2.03
CA ILE A 56 10.57 -6.37 1.84
C ILE A 56 10.32 -4.87 1.71
N VAL A 57 10.80 -4.13 2.69
CA VAL A 57 10.76 -2.67 2.65
C VAL A 57 11.89 -2.17 1.75
N SER A 58 11.62 -1.16 0.93
CA SER A 58 12.61 -0.52 0.08
C SER A 58 12.49 0.99 0.16
N PRO A 59 13.57 1.75 -0.15
CA PRO A 59 13.54 3.21 -0.17
C PRO A 59 12.40 3.80 -1.01
N HIS A 60 12.10 3.18 -2.17
CA HIS A 60 11.00 3.59 -3.04
C HIS A 60 9.62 3.41 -2.38
N MET A 61 9.42 2.31 -1.65
CA MET A 61 8.17 2.09 -0.90
C MET A 61 8.04 3.09 0.23
N SER A 62 9.11 3.37 0.95
CA SER A 62 9.12 4.33 2.06
C SER A 62 8.82 5.74 1.58
N LEU A 63 9.41 6.17 0.46
CA LEU A 63 9.06 7.41 -0.20
C LEU A 63 7.56 7.46 -0.56
N GLY A 64 7.05 6.38 -1.19
CA GLY A 64 5.64 6.28 -1.55
C GLY A 64 4.73 6.38 -0.34
N ILE A 65 5.01 5.63 0.73
CA ILE A 65 4.23 5.64 1.96
C ILE A 65 4.17 7.06 2.56
N ALA A 66 5.31 7.74 2.69
CA ALA A 66 5.35 9.08 3.28
C ALA A 66 4.57 10.10 2.46
N VAL A 67 4.71 10.11 1.12
CA VAL A 67 3.98 11.02 0.24
C VAL A 67 2.48 10.70 0.24
N HIS A 68 2.10 9.43 0.16
CA HIS A 68 0.70 9.00 0.20
C HIS A 68 0.02 9.41 1.51
N GLU A 69 0.67 9.22 2.66
CA GLU A 69 0.13 9.61 3.96
C GLU A 69 -0.23 11.09 4.02
N VAL A 70 0.62 11.95 3.47
CA VAL A 70 0.35 13.39 3.41
C VAL A 70 -0.84 13.70 2.51
N LEU A 71 -0.88 13.14 1.31
CA LEU A 71 -1.89 13.46 0.31
C LEU A 71 -3.26 12.85 0.65
N GLU A 72 -3.30 11.61 1.12
CA GLU A 72 -4.53 10.93 1.53
C GLU A 72 -5.17 11.61 2.75
N GLY A 73 -4.34 12.07 3.69
CA GLY A 73 -4.81 12.81 4.85
C GLY A 73 -5.53 14.12 4.50
N LEU A 74 -5.30 14.67 3.30
CA LEU A 74 -6.02 15.86 2.84
C LEU A 74 -7.48 15.58 2.49
N ALA A 75 -7.82 14.33 2.17
CA ALA A 75 -9.20 13.96 1.87
C ALA A 75 -10.15 14.13 3.08
N GLU A 76 -9.61 14.24 4.29
CA GLU A 76 -10.38 14.46 5.52
C GLU A 76 -10.85 15.90 5.68
N TYR A 77 -10.24 16.83 4.93
CA TYR A 77 -10.54 18.26 4.99
C TYR A 77 -11.42 18.71 3.81
N PRO A 78 -12.26 19.73 4.01
CA PRO A 78 -12.95 20.41 2.92
C PRO A 78 -11.98 20.90 1.85
N ALA A 79 -12.41 20.91 0.60
CA ALA A 79 -11.54 21.22 -0.54
C ALA A 79 -10.85 22.61 -0.45
N ASN A 80 -11.55 23.59 0.14
CA ASN A 80 -11.07 24.96 0.37
C ASN A 80 -10.01 25.08 1.48
N GLU A 81 -9.94 24.10 2.40
CA GLU A 81 -9.02 24.14 3.55
C GLU A 81 -7.79 23.23 3.39
N ARG A 82 -7.76 22.40 2.34
CA ARG A 82 -6.69 21.41 2.14
C ARG A 82 -5.32 22.03 1.96
N LEU A 83 -5.27 23.16 1.26
CA LEU A 83 -4.02 23.83 0.91
C LEU A 83 -3.56 24.85 1.95
N ASP A 84 -4.42 25.16 2.94
CA ASP A 84 -4.05 26.00 4.08
C ASP A 84 -3.19 25.24 5.11
N ARG A 85 -3.03 23.93 4.90
CA ARG A 85 -2.21 23.06 5.76
C ARG A 85 -0.76 23.10 5.31
N ASP A 86 0.15 23.08 6.29
CA ASP A 86 1.58 22.94 6.00
C ASP A 86 1.90 21.49 5.58
N LEU A 87 1.86 21.26 4.27
CA LEU A 87 2.14 19.94 3.70
C LEU A 87 3.61 19.53 3.89
N ARG A 88 4.51 20.50 4.02
CA ARG A 88 5.94 20.22 4.23
C ARG A 88 6.18 19.71 5.65
N ALA A 89 5.60 20.36 6.65
CA ALA A 89 5.67 19.88 8.02
C ALA A 89 5.06 18.47 8.17
N ARG A 90 3.91 18.24 7.55
CA ARG A 90 3.29 16.90 7.53
C ARG A 90 4.15 15.84 6.85
N PHE A 91 4.88 16.21 5.79
CA PHE A 91 5.81 15.30 5.15
C PHE A 91 6.98 14.93 6.08
N GLU A 92 7.55 15.89 6.81
CA GLU A 92 8.59 15.61 7.80
C GLU A 92 8.09 14.64 8.89
N GLU A 93 6.88 14.84 9.39
CA GLU A 93 6.26 13.92 10.37
C GLU A 93 6.03 12.52 9.79
N ALA A 94 5.53 12.43 8.56
CA ALA A 94 5.33 11.15 7.88
C ALA A 94 6.67 10.44 7.60
N TRP A 95 7.71 11.20 7.26
CA TRP A 95 9.04 10.66 7.01
C TRP A 95 9.65 9.99 8.24
N LEU A 96 9.45 10.55 9.44
CA LEU A 96 9.95 9.98 10.71
C LEU A 96 9.46 8.52 10.93
N LYS A 97 8.37 8.12 10.31
CA LYS A 97 7.82 6.76 10.43
C LYS A 97 8.56 5.74 9.57
N VAL A 98 9.31 6.19 8.58
CA VAL A 98 9.96 5.37 7.56
C VAL A 98 11.47 5.58 7.48
N THR A 99 12.11 6.17 8.49
CA THR A 99 13.56 6.46 8.53
C THR A 99 14.42 5.22 8.71
N GLY A 100 15.67 5.31 8.26
CA GLY A 100 16.74 4.35 8.52
C GLY A 100 16.45 2.94 8.00
N LYS A 101 16.90 1.94 8.72
CA LYS A 101 16.70 0.51 8.38
C LYS A 101 15.23 0.11 8.29
N LYS A 102 14.35 0.79 9.01
CA LYS A 102 12.90 0.56 8.95
C LYS A 102 12.35 0.94 7.58
N GLY A 103 12.92 1.95 6.93
CA GLY A 103 12.58 2.37 5.58
C GLY A 103 13.31 1.62 4.48
N GLY A 104 14.23 0.71 4.84
CA GLY A 104 15.03 -0.07 3.88
C GLY A 104 16.22 0.71 3.33
N PHE A 105 16.62 1.83 3.98
CA PHE A 105 17.79 2.61 3.59
C PHE A 105 19.07 1.91 4.04
N THR A 106 20.08 1.97 3.18
CA THR A 106 21.39 1.34 3.41
C THR A 106 22.41 2.34 3.94
N SER A 107 22.22 3.63 3.68
CA SER A 107 23.06 4.73 4.19
C SER A 107 22.23 6.00 4.42
N ASP A 108 22.78 6.93 5.19
CA ASP A 108 22.15 8.21 5.47
C ASP A 108 22.10 9.11 4.21
N GLU A 109 23.08 8.98 3.32
CA GLU A 109 23.10 9.70 2.04
C GLU A 109 21.96 9.24 1.14
N GLU A 110 21.73 7.93 1.05
CA GLU A 110 20.59 7.38 0.31
C GLU A 110 19.27 7.86 0.88
N GLU A 111 19.14 7.86 2.21
CA GLU A 111 17.93 8.35 2.88
C GLU A 111 17.67 9.83 2.55
N GLU A 112 18.69 10.67 2.62
CA GLU A 112 18.56 12.12 2.36
C GLU A 112 18.19 12.38 0.90
N GLU A 113 18.75 11.63 -0.06
CA GLU A 113 18.38 11.72 -1.47
C GLU A 113 16.89 11.43 -1.68
N PHE A 114 16.40 10.34 -1.12
CA PHE A 114 14.98 9.97 -1.21
C PHE A 114 14.08 10.98 -0.49
N LYS A 115 14.49 11.51 0.64
CA LYS A 115 13.78 12.53 1.38
C LYS A 115 13.66 13.84 0.59
N LEU A 116 14.74 14.26 -0.04
CA LEU A 116 14.75 15.44 -0.90
C LEU A 116 13.78 15.27 -2.07
N ARG A 117 13.80 14.09 -2.71
CA ARG A 117 12.87 13.74 -3.77
C ARG A 117 11.41 13.80 -3.32
N GLY A 118 11.11 13.34 -2.10
CA GLY A 118 9.77 13.45 -1.51
C GLY A 118 9.35 14.90 -1.27
N LYS A 119 10.25 15.73 -0.78
CA LYS A 119 10.02 17.18 -0.64
C LYS A 119 9.69 17.84 -1.97
N ASP A 120 10.38 17.47 -3.03
CA ASP A 120 10.13 18.00 -4.38
C ASP A 120 8.77 17.55 -4.92
N MET A 121 8.35 16.31 -4.64
CA MET A 121 7.01 15.84 -4.99
C MET A 121 5.93 16.66 -4.26
N ILE A 122 6.07 16.90 -2.96
CA ILE A 122 5.13 17.74 -2.19
C ILE A 122 5.14 19.18 -2.70
N ASN A 123 6.31 19.75 -2.99
CA ASN A 123 6.42 21.10 -3.55
C ASN A 123 5.72 21.22 -4.92
N THR A 124 5.80 20.17 -5.74
CA THR A 124 5.09 20.11 -7.02
C THR A 124 3.58 20.16 -6.84
N VAL A 125 3.07 19.40 -5.88
CA VAL A 125 1.64 19.39 -5.51
C VAL A 125 1.18 20.76 -4.99
N ILE A 126 2.01 21.44 -4.18
CA ILE A 126 1.70 22.80 -3.68
C ILE A 126 1.62 23.80 -4.82
N LYS A 127 2.53 23.70 -5.79
CA LYS A 127 2.56 24.62 -6.97
C LYS A 127 1.39 24.39 -7.91
N ASP A 128 1.00 23.14 -8.12
CA ASP A 128 -0.09 22.78 -9.02
C ASP A 128 -1.03 21.74 -8.37
N PRO A 129 -1.93 22.19 -7.49
CA PRO A 129 -2.79 21.31 -6.70
C PRO A 129 -3.95 20.68 -7.47
N ARG A 130 -4.21 21.07 -8.72
CA ARG A 130 -5.24 20.53 -9.65
C ARG A 130 -6.43 19.85 -8.96
N PHE A 131 -6.40 18.50 -8.94
CA PHE A 131 -7.51 17.67 -8.42
C PHE A 131 -7.74 17.81 -6.90
N LEU A 132 -6.75 18.27 -6.13
CA LEU A 132 -6.91 18.48 -4.70
C LEU A 132 -7.89 19.62 -4.38
N LYS A 133 -8.15 20.51 -5.32
CA LYS A 133 -9.16 21.57 -5.21
C LYS A 133 -10.58 21.06 -5.44
N ASN A 134 -10.72 19.87 -6.01
CA ASN A 134 -12.03 19.30 -6.31
C ASN A 134 -12.65 18.64 -5.07
N LYS A 135 -13.98 18.64 -5.03
CA LYS A 135 -14.72 17.94 -4.00
C LYS A 135 -14.45 16.42 -4.09
N CYS A 136 -13.96 15.82 -3.01
CA CYS A 136 -13.79 14.38 -2.92
C CYS A 136 -15.05 13.73 -2.36
N ILE A 137 -15.43 12.60 -2.92
CA ILE A 137 -16.43 11.71 -2.34
C ILE A 137 -15.68 10.64 -1.55
N LYS A 138 -15.83 10.64 -0.24
CA LYS A 138 -15.27 9.58 0.62
C LYS A 138 -16.22 8.39 0.56
N LEU A 139 -15.83 7.35 -0.16
CA LEU A 139 -16.57 6.10 -0.18
C LEU A 139 -16.30 5.34 1.12
N LYS A 140 -17.35 4.93 1.81
CA LYS A 140 -17.22 4.01 2.93
C LYS A 140 -16.79 2.65 2.39
N ARG A 141 -15.92 1.93 3.12
CA ARG A 141 -15.42 0.59 2.73
C ARG A 141 -16.57 -0.36 2.35
N ASP A 142 -17.68 -0.28 3.07
CA ASP A 142 -18.85 -1.15 2.89
C ASP A 142 -19.67 -0.83 1.63
N THR A 143 -19.43 0.33 1.01
CA THR A 143 -20.13 0.79 -0.21
C THR A 143 -19.27 0.68 -1.47
N MET A 144 -17.99 0.39 -1.34
CA MET A 144 -17.14 0.12 -2.50
C MET A 144 -17.34 -1.33 -2.95
N PRO A 145 -17.59 -1.57 -4.25
CA PRO A 145 -17.44 -2.91 -4.78
C PRO A 145 -15.94 -3.28 -4.66
N CYS A 146 -15.62 -4.04 -3.62
CA CYS A 146 -14.24 -4.48 -3.40
C CYS A 146 -13.84 -5.58 -4.38
N ASN A 147 -14.81 -6.15 -5.13
CA ASN A 147 -14.62 -7.37 -5.88
C ASN A 147 -15.31 -7.27 -7.24
N PHE A 148 -14.59 -7.62 -8.28
CA PHE A 148 -15.14 -7.80 -9.61
C PHE A 148 -15.10 -9.28 -9.94
N TYR A 149 -16.24 -9.84 -10.36
CA TYR A 149 -16.30 -11.19 -10.91
C TYR A 149 -16.19 -11.09 -12.42
N ILE A 150 -15.23 -11.81 -12.98
CA ILE A 150 -15.13 -12.05 -14.41
C ILE A 150 -15.85 -13.37 -14.63
N SER A 151 -17.05 -13.33 -15.23
CA SER A 151 -17.71 -14.52 -15.72
C SER A 151 -17.04 -14.99 -17.01
N GLU A 152 -16.83 -16.31 -17.15
CA GLU A 152 -16.43 -16.93 -18.41
C GLU A 152 -17.51 -16.75 -19.47
#